data_3e0280b32c49c224570df7d8db6be8c0
#
_entry.id   3e0280b32c49c224570df7d8db6be8c0
#
_cell.length_a   1.000
_cell.length_b   1.000
_cell.length_c   1.000
_cell.angle_alpha   90.00
_cell.angle_beta   90.00
_cell.angle_gamma   90.00
#
_symmetry.space_group_name_H-M   'P 1'
#
loop_
_entity.id
_entity.type
_entity.pdbx_description
1 polymer ?
#
loop_
_entity_poly.entity_id
_entity_poly.type
_entity_poly.pdbx_seq_one_letter_code
_entity_poly.pdbx_strand_id
1 'polypeptide(L)'
;DVSFIARGKTLIAIREHGLRLVGNTELTLDVPVTDDAAEIGQVDVVLLCTKTFQVAEAARTYLPALMGPHTLVVTTQNGVIAPHELSAIIGPEHVAPGVCRQWVKIVEPGLIMDLGGPRMFEVSTIDDSPNTLVNELREACRKGGLTSPDVENITTTLWVKMCSVVPQGACGAVLDVSLGDLLGPYRD
;
A
#
# COMPACT_ATOMS: atom_id res chain seq x y z
N ASP A 1 5.29 16.63 -1.65
CA ASP A 1 6.55 15.90 -1.90
C ASP A 1 6.39 14.46 -1.42
N VAL A 2 7.14 13.52 -2.04
CA VAL A 2 7.11 12.09 -1.69
C VAL A 2 8.55 11.62 -1.48
N SER A 3 8.79 10.89 -0.39
CA SER A 3 10.05 10.22 -0.11
C SER A 3 9.81 8.74 0.13
N PHE A 4 10.80 7.90 -0.20
CA PHE A 4 10.71 6.46 0.00
C PHE A 4 11.66 5.99 1.09
N ILE A 5 11.18 5.06 1.92
CA ILE A 5 12.05 4.27 2.79
C ILE A 5 12.21 2.90 2.15
N ALA A 6 13.46 2.57 1.80
CA ALA A 6 13.81 1.28 1.21
C ALA A 6 15.13 0.77 1.82
N ARG A 7 15.42 -0.52 1.71
CA ARG A 7 16.60 -1.15 2.29
C ARG A 7 17.35 -2.02 1.27
N GLY A 8 18.65 -2.22 1.52
CA GLY A 8 19.47 -3.15 0.76
C GLY A 8 19.49 -2.88 -0.73
N LYS A 9 19.30 -3.92 -1.55
CA LYS A 9 19.39 -3.82 -3.02
C LYS A 9 18.35 -2.86 -3.61
N THR A 10 17.16 -2.74 -3.01
CA THR A 10 16.12 -1.83 -3.49
C THR A 10 16.52 -0.37 -3.28
N LEU A 11 17.08 -0.03 -2.13
CA LEU A 11 17.60 1.31 -1.86
C LEU A 11 18.68 1.69 -2.86
N ILE A 12 19.67 0.80 -3.08
CA ILE A 12 20.77 1.04 -4.03
C ILE A 12 20.22 1.27 -5.43
N ALA A 13 19.34 0.38 -5.91
CA ALA A 13 18.80 0.46 -7.26
C ALA A 13 17.98 1.74 -7.50
N ILE A 14 17.18 2.18 -6.51
CA ILE A 14 16.41 3.43 -6.64
C ILE A 14 17.35 4.65 -6.62
N ARG A 15 18.39 4.66 -5.80
CA ARG A 15 19.38 5.74 -5.79
C ARG A 15 20.13 5.86 -7.12
N GLU A 16 20.48 4.74 -7.76
CA GLU A 16 21.26 4.73 -8.99
C GLU A 16 20.43 4.95 -10.24
N HIS A 17 19.18 4.49 -10.27
CA HIS A 17 18.39 4.41 -11.50
C HIS A 17 16.99 5.02 -11.39
N GLY A 18 16.62 5.56 -10.22
CA GLY A 18 15.23 5.95 -9.92
C GLY A 18 14.30 4.74 -9.71
N LEU A 19 13.08 5.01 -9.29
CA LEU A 19 12.01 4.01 -9.24
C LEU A 19 11.40 3.88 -10.65
N ARG A 20 11.49 2.70 -11.24
CA ARG A 20 11.08 2.46 -12.63
C ARG A 20 9.80 1.63 -12.68
N LEU A 21 8.85 2.07 -13.50
CA LEU A 21 7.67 1.32 -13.89
C LEU A 21 7.77 0.99 -15.38
N VAL A 22 7.40 -0.24 -15.75
CA VAL A 22 7.31 -0.72 -17.12
C VAL A 22 6.01 -1.50 -17.33
N GLY A 23 5.63 -1.76 -18.57
CA GLY A 23 4.40 -2.47 -18.92
C GLY A 23 3.30 -1.52 -19.35
N ASN A 24 2.12 -1.56 -18.72
CA ASN A 24 1.02 -0.66 -19.09
C ASN A 24 1.29 0.81 -18.73
N THR A 25 2.24 1.07 -17.86
CA THR A 25 2.75 2.41 -17.54
C THR A 25 4.26 2.38 -17.68
N GLU A 26 4.82 3.34 -18.42
CA GLU A 26 6.26 3.54 -18.51
C GLU A 26 6.63 4.85 -17.83
N LEU A 27 7.39 4.75 -16.73
CA LEU A 27 7.76 5.92 -15.93
C LEU A 27 9.05 5.63 -15.17
N THR A 28 9.91 6.64 -15.10
CA THR A 28 11.04 6.65 -14.16
C THR A 28 10.89 7.86 -13.26
N LEU A 29 10.90 7.61 -11.97
CA LEU A 29 10.79 8.64 -10.94
C LEU A 29 12.11 8.77 -10.22
N ASP A 30 12.67 9.96 -10.28
CA ASP A 30 13.77 10.37 -9.41
C ASP A 30 13.16 10.87 -8.10
N VAL A 31 13.22 10.03 -7.07
CA VAL A 31 12.58 10.28 -5.77
C VAL A 31 13.61 10.16 -4.65
N PRO A 32 13.54 11.01 -3.63
CA PRO A 32 14.34 10.84 -2.42
C PRO A 32 14.09 9.46 -1.80
N VAL A 33 15.18 8.73 -1.55
CA VAL A 33 15.10 7.40 -0.96
C VAL A 33 16.19 7.21 0.10
N THR A 34 15.79 6.71 1.27
CA THR A 34 16.70 6.45 2.39
C THR A 34 16.28 5.18 3.13
N ASP A 35 17.15 4.66 3.99
CA ASP A 35 16.81 3.65 5.00
C ASP A 35 16.71 4.23 6.42
N ASP A 36 17.01 5.53 6.57
CA ASP A 36 16.89 6.27 7.83
C ASP A 36 15.69 7.24 7.79
N ALA A 37 14.65 6.93 8.54
CA ALA A 37 13.47 7.77 8.65
C ALA A 37 13.75 9.17 9.24
N ALA A 38 14.83 9.32 10.01
CA ALA A 38 15.21 10.60 10.59
C ALA A 38 15.68 11.62 9.54
N GLU A 39 16.18 11.17 8.40
CA GLU A 39 16.53 12.04 7.28
C GLU A 39 15.29 12.68 6.62
N ILE A 40 14.13 12.04 6.74
CA ILE A 40 12.86 12.56 6.20
C ILE A 40 12.20 13.51 7.20
N GLY A 41 12.19 13.14 8.48
CA GLY A 41 11.48 13.88 9.52
C GLY A 41 9.97 13.70 9.46
N GLN A 42 9.23 14.56 10.15
CA GLN A 42 7.77 14.48 10.24
C GLN A 42 7.10 14.74 8.90
N VAL A 43 6.07 13.93 8.61
CA VAL A 43 5.28 13.98 7.37
C VAL A 43 3.78 13.97 7.66
N ASP A 44 2.98 14.43 6.71
CA ASP A 44 1.52 14.43 6.84
C ASP A 44 0.93 13.01 6.70
N VAL A 45 1.46 12.21 5.76
CA VAL A 45 0.96 10.88 5.46
C VAL A 45 2.10 9.89 5.30
N VAL A 46 1.97 8.71 5.93
CA VAL A 46 2.83 7.55 5.71
C VAL A 46 2.05 6.45 5.04
N LEU A 47 2.47 5.98 3.87
CA LEU A 47 1.95 4.76 3.25
C LEU A 47 2.77 3.57 3.74
N LEU A 48 2.21 2.74 4.61
CA LEU A 48 2.86 1.56 5.15
C LEU A 48 2.70 0.38 4.19
N CYS A 49 3.71 0.16 3.35
CA CYS A 49 3.68 -0.82 2.24
C CYS A 49 4.42 -2.13 2.55
N THR A 50 4.68 -2.44 3.79
CA THR A 50 5.31 -3.70 4.23
C THR A 50 4.34 -4.87 4.17
N LYS A 51 4.84 -6.09 4.33
CA LYS A 51 3.97 -7.26 4.52
C LYS A 51 3.27 -7.23 5.89
N THR A 52 2.11 -7.86 6.03
CA THR A 52 1.31 -7.84 7.27
C THR A 52 2.14 -8.20 8.50
N PHE A 53 2.94 -9.26 8.43
CA PHE A 53 3.79 -9.72 9.55
C PHE A 53 4.95 -8.76 9.90
N GLN A 54 5.18 -7.73 9.10
CA GLN A 54 6.22 -6.71 9.33
C GLN A 54 5.63 -5.37 9.85
N VAL A 55 4.30 -5.24 9.93
CA VAL A 55 3.63 -3.99 10.30
C VAL A 55 4.11 -3.48 11.66
N ALA A 56 4.08 -4.32 12.69
CA ALA A 56 4.48 -3.92 14.03
C ALA A 56 5.97 -3.54 14.13
N GLU A 57 6.85 -4.28 13.46
CA GLU A 57 8.27 -3.96 13.42
C GLU A 57 8.52 -2.64 12.70
N ALA A 58 7.95 -2.47 11.50
CA ALA A 58 8.12 -1.25 10.72
C ALA A 58 7.55 -0.02 11.45
N ALA A 59 6.39 -0.17 12.09
CA ALA A 59 5.80 0.90 12.89
C ALA A 59 6.73 1.34 14.03
N ARG A 60 7.26 0.42 14.82
CA ARG A 60 8.17 0.76 15.93
C ARG A 60 9.51 1.33 15.45
N THR A 61 9.99 0.91 14.28
CA THR A 61 11.29 1.33 13.76
C THR A 61 11.24 2.70 13.11
N TYR A 62 10.23 2.97 12.28
CA TYR A 62 10.24 4.16 11.42
C TYR A 62 9.28 5.26 11.87
N LEU A 63 8.12 4.91 12.42
CA LEU A 63 7.10 5.92 12.74
C LEU A 63 7.53 6.93 13.81
N PRO A 64 8.36 6.62 14.83
CA PRO A 64 8.77 7.62 15.79
C PRO A 64 9.47 8.85 15.20
N ALA A 65 10.16 8.69 14.06
CA ALA A 65 10.81 9.79 13.36
C ALA A 65 9.88 10.52 12.37
N LEU A 66 8.84 9.82 11.87
CA LEU A 66 7.95 10.32 10.81
C LEU A 66 6.67 10.97 11.36
N MET A 67 6.24 10.61 12.56
CA MET A 67 4.96 11.06 13.10
C MET A 67 5.06 12.44 13.75
N GLY A 68 4.17 13.33 13.34
CA GLY A 68 3.78 14.54 14.04
C GLY A 68 2.37 14.38 14.63
N PRO A 69 1.84 15.45 15.25
CA PRO A 69 0.53 15.42 15.93
C PRO A 69 -0.66 15.06 15.02
N HIS A 70 -0.51 15.26 13.72
CA HIS A 70 -1.58 15.06 12.73
C HIS A 70 -1.23 14.05 11.65
N THR A 71 -0.07 13.38 11.75
CA THR A 71 0.34 12.39 10.76
C THR A 71 -0.65 11.24 10.68
N LEU A 72 -1.04 10.89 9.47
CA LEU A 72 -1.91 9.77 9.16
C LEU A 72 -1.08 8.62 8.58
N VAL A 73 -1.23 7.42 9.14
CA VAL A 73 -0.54 6.22 8.65
C VAL A 73 -1.53 5.30 7.94
N VAL A 74 -1.33 5.13 6.66
CA VAL A 74 -2.22 4.35 5.79
C VAL A 74 -1.70 2.93 5.68
N THR A 75 -2.51 1.95 6.04
CA THR A 75 -2.21 0.53 5.84
C THR A 75 -2.59 0.11 4.42
N THR A 76 -1.74 -0.66 3.74
CA THR A 76 -1.99 -1.14 2.37
C THR A 76 -2.00 -2.66 2.26
N GLN A 77 -1.85 -3.36 3.37
CA GLN A 77 -1.75 -4.81 3.45
C GLN A 77 -3.07 -5.49 3.03
N ASN A 78 -2.96 -6.65 2.41
CA ASN A 78 -4.12 -7.52 2.23
C ASN A 78 -4.58 -8.07 3.59
N GLY A 79 -5.91 -8.22 3.75
CA GLY A 79 -6.52 -8.68 4.99
C GLY A 79 -7.10 -7.53 5.82
N VAL A 80 -7.52 -7.86 7.04
CA VAL A 80 -8.28 -6.96 7.93
C VAL A 80 -7.55 -6.65 9.24
N ILE A 81 -6.38 -7.28 9.48
CA ILE A 81 -5.71 -7.24 10.79
C ILE A 81 -4.79 -6.02 10.92
N ALA A 82 -4.11 -5.63 9.85
CA ALA A 82 -3.08 -4.59 9.89
C ALA A 82 -3.55 -3.25 10.49
N PRO A 83 -4.75 -2.72 10.19
CA PRO A 83 -5.23 -1.49 10.81
C PRO A 83 -5.39 -1.60 12.33
N HIS A 84 -5.88 -2.74 12.83
CA HIS A 84 -6.06 -2.96 14.27
C HIS A 84 -4.73 -3.12 14.98
N GLU A 85 -3.79 -3.86 14.41
CA GLU A 85 -2.44 -4.02 14.95
C GLU A 85 -1.71 -2.67 15.01
N LEU A 86 -1.81 -1.87 13.97
CA LEU A 86 -1.22 -0.54 13.92
C LEU A 86 -1.88 0.40 14.93
N SER A 87 -3.22 0.40 15.04
CA SER A 87 -3.96 1.22 16.01
C SER A 87 -3.55 0.95 17.47
N ALA A 88 -3.21 -0.29 17.80
CA ALA A 88 -2.72 -0.65 19.12
C ALA A 88 -1.31 -0.08 19.42
N ILE A 89 -0.58 0.36 18.39
CA ILE A 89 0.78 0.89 18.53
C ILE A 89 0.78 2.42 18.54
N ILE A 90 0.01 3.06 17.66
CA ILE A 90 0.07 4.52 17.44
C ILE A 90 -1.23 5.27 17.77
N GLY A 91 -2.29 4.58 18.17
CA GLY A 91 -3.63 5.15 18.34
C GLY A 91 -4.48 5.08 17.07
N PRO A 92 -5.80 4.81 17.20
CA PRO A 92 -6.70 4.69 16.05
C PRO A 92 -6.88 6.00 15.27
N GLU A 93 -6.72 7.14 15.90
CA GLU A 93 -6.82 8.48 15.31
C GLU A 93 -5.75 8.76 14.25
N HIS A 94 -4.64 8.03 14.30
CA HIS A 94 -3.54 8.11 13.35
C HIS A 94 -3.61 7.07 12.23
N VAL A 95 -4.62 6.19 12.22
CA VAL A 95 -4.68 5.07 11.28
C VAL A 95 -5.76 5.27 10.23
N ALA A 96 -5.38 5.12 8.97
CA ALA A 96 -6.31 5.03 7.85
C ALA A 96 -6.16 3.68 7.13
N PRO A 97 -7.14 2.80 7.24
CA PRO A 97 -7.17 1.60 6.41
C PRO A 97 -7.23 1.93 4.92
N GLY A 98 -6.39 1.25 4.12
CA GLY A 98 -6.37 1.39 2.68
C GLY A 98 -6.53 0.04 1.96
N VAL A 99 -7.22 0.06 0.83
CA VAL A 99 -7.45 -1.10 -0.03
C VAL A 99 -6.90 -0.80 -1.42
N CYS A 100 -5.75 -1.41 -1.74
CA CYS A 100 -5.11 -1.26 -3.05
C CYS A 100 -5.56 -2.41 -3.98
N ARG A 101 -6.08 -2.07 -5.17
CA ARG A 101 -6.42 -3.03 -6.23
C ARG A 101 -5.60 -2.70 -7.47
N GLN A 102 -4.39 -3.21 -7.48
CA GLN A 102 -3.41 -3.00 -8.55
C GLN A 102 -2.72 -4.32 -8.87
N TRP A 103 -2.52 -4.60 -10.14
CA TRP A 103 -1.77 -5.77 -10.57
C TRP A 103 -0.37 -5.35 -10.97
N VAL A 104 0.57 -5.67 -10.11
CA VAL A 104 1.99 -5.33 -10.31
C VAL A 104 2.89 -6.50 -9.96
N LYS A 105 4.05 -6.55 -10.60
CA LYS A 105 5.10 -7.52 -10.32
C LYS A 105 6.43 -6.81 -10.12
N ILE A 106 7.14 -7.15 -9.07
CA ILE A 106 8.54 -6.75 -8.92
C ILE A 106 9.36 -7.60 -9.88
N VAL A 107 10.01 -6.97 -10.85
CA VAL A 107 10.90 -7.63 -11.82
C VAL A 107 12.28 -7.79 -11.21
N GLU A 108 12.80 -6.71 -10.68
CA GLU A 108 14.06 -6.62 -9.94
C GLU A 108 14.00 -5.44 -8.96
N PRO A 109 14.97 -5.29 -8.05
CA PRO A 109 15.01 -4.12 -7.17
C PRO A 109 14.89 -2.81 -7.94
N GLY A 110 13.96 -1.94 -7.54
CA GLY A 110 13.71 -0.65 -8.19
C GLY A 110 12.97 -0.72 -9.53
N LEU A 111 12.63 -1.91 -10.05
CA LEU A 111 11.87 -2.08 -11.29
C LEU A 111 10.56 -2.84 -11.05
N ILE A 112 9.45 -2.19 -11.33
CA ILE A 112 8.10 -2.71 -11.15
C ILE A 112 7.41 -2.81 -12.52
N MET A 113 6.81 -3.94 -12.80
CA MET A 113 5.97 -4.13 -13.99
C MET A 113 4.51 -3.88 -13.64
N ASP A 114 3.89 -2.94 -14.32
CA ASP A 114 2.46 -2.68 -14.29
C ASP A 114 1.75 -3.65 -15.25
N LEU A 115 0.97 -4.56 -14.67
CA LEU A 115 0.18 -5.56 -15.39
C LEU A 115 -1.23 -5.06 -15.73
N GLY A 116 -1.55 -3.81 -15.38
CA GLY A 116 -2.89 -3.24 -15.51
C GLY A 116 -3.79 -3.55 -14.32
N GLY A 117 -5.05 -3.87 -14.60
CA GLY A 117 -6.06 -4.13 -13.60
C GLY A 117 -6.86 -2.89 -13.19
N PRO A 118 -7.55 -2.93 -12.05
CA PRO A 118 -8.50 -1.89 -11.67
C PRO A 118 -7.88 -0.50 -11.39
N ARG A 119 -6.60 -0.44 -11.04
CA ARG A 119 -5.90 0.80 -10.65
C ARG A 119 -6.69 1.62 -9.63
N MET A 120 -7.10 0.95 -8.55
CA MET A 120 -7.98 1.53 -7.54
C MET A 120 -7.29 1.55 -6.17
N PHE A 121 -7.44 2.67 -5.48
CA PHE A 121 -7.01 2.83 -4.11
C PHE A 121 -8.14 3.45 -3.29
N GLU A 122 -8.73 2.65 -2.41
CA GLU A 122 -9.80 3.03 -1.49
C GLU A 122 -9.18 3.28 -0.12
N VAL A 123 -9.46 4.38 0.52
CA VAL A 123 -8.90 4.76 1.84
C VAL A 123 -9.91 5.57 2.63
N SER A 124 -10.01 5.31 3.93
CA SER A 124 -10.81 6.10 4.88
C SER A 124 -10.13 6.09 6.25
N THR A 125 -10.62 6.91 7.18
CA THR A 125 -10.29 6.74 8.61
C THR A 125 -10.86 5.42 9.13
N ILE A 126 -10.38 4.96 10.27
CA ILE A 126 -10.81 3.65 10.82
C ILE A 126 -12.30 3.63 11.23
N ASP A 127 -12.85 4.80 11.54
CA ASP A 127 -14.26 5.03 11.93
C ASP A 127 -15.10 5.67 10.83
N ASP A 128 -14.54 5.79 9.62
CA ASP A 128 -15.14 6.44 8.46
C ASP A 128 -15.48 7.93 8.66
N SER A 129 -14.93 8.58 9.67
CA SER A 129 -15.12 10.01 9.90
C SER A 129 -14.42 10.85 8.82
N PRO A 130 -14.97 12.05 8.49
CA PRO A 130 -14.33 12.95 7.54
C PRO A 130 -12.93 13.38 7.99
N ASN A 131 -11.96 13.28 7.08
CA ASN A 131 -10.57 13.65 7.35
C ASN A 131 -9.96 14.36 6.13
N THR A 132 -9.36 15.53 6.36
CA THR A 132 -8.77 16.35 5.29
C THR A 132 -7.62 15.64 4.59
N LEU A 133 -6.71 14.99 5.33
CA LEU A 133 -5.56 14.28 4.75
C LEU A 133 -6.00 13.08 3.91
N VAL A 134 -7.07 12.37 4.31
CA VAL A 134 -7.67 11.30 3.50
C VAL A 134 -8.18 11.86 2.17
N ASN A 135 -8.87 13.00 2.20
CA ASN A 135 -9.40 13.62 0.98
C ASN A 135 -8.28 14.13 0.06
N GLU A 136 -7.24 14.74 0.63
CA GLU A 136 -6.06 15.19 -0.11
C GLU A 136 -5.30 14.01 -0.74
N LEU A 137 -5.14 12.90 -0.01
CA LEU A 137 -4.54 11.67 -0.53
C LEU A 137 -5.36 11.08 -1.68
N ARG A 138 -6.68 10.99 -1.54
CA ARG A 138 -7.58 10.54 -2.63
C ARG A 138 -7.44 11.41 -3.86
N GLU A 139 -7.41 12.72 -3.68
CA GLU A 139 -7.24 13.66 -4.79
C GLU A 139 -5.87 13.52 -5.46
N ALA A 140 -4.80 13.34 -4.68
CA ALA A 140 -3.48 13.05 -5.22
C ALA A 140 -3.46 11.75 -6.03
N CYS A 141 -4.12 10.69 -5.54
CA CYS A 141 -4.27 9.43 -6.26
C CYS A 141 -5.03 9.63 -7.59
N ARG A 142 -6.14 10.39 -7.59
CA ARG A 142 -6.91 10.70 -8.81
C ARG A 142 -6.08 11.47 -9.83
N LYS A 143 -5.32 12.46 -9.40
CA LYS A 143 -4.37 13.20 -10.26
C LYS A 143 -3.28 12.30 -10.83
N GLY A 144 -2.85 11.29 -10.08
CA GLY A 144 -1.92 10.26 -10.53
C GLY A 144 -2.54 9.17 -11.43
N GLY A 145 -3.82 9.29 -11.80
CA GLY A 145 -4.49 8.33 -12.69
C GLY A 145 -5.05 7.08 -12.00
N LEU A 146 -5.13 7.07 -10.67
CA LEU A 146 -5.81 6.02 -9.93
C LEU A 146 -7.28 6.36 -9.72
N THR A 147 -8.14 5.35 -9.72
CA THR A 147 -9.48 5.47 -9.18
C THR A 147 -9.41 5.48 -7.66
N SER A 148 -9.86 6.56 -7.03
CA SER A 148 -9.91 6.67 -5.57
C SER A 148 -11.28 7.24 -5.15
N PRO A 149 -12.30 6.38 -5.00
CA PRO A 149 -13.65 6.79 -4.66
C PRO A 149 -13.75 7.19 -3.19
N ASP A 150 -14.84 7.88 -2.86
CA ASP A 150 -15.26 8.02 -1.48
C ASP A 150 -15.73 6.66 -0.95
N VAL A 151 -15.38 6.36 0.29
CA VAL A 151 -15.66 5.08 0.93
C VAL A 151 -16.70 5.29 2.01
N GLU A 152 -17.82 4.59 1.92
CA GLU A 152 -18.90 4.66 2.93
C GLU A 152 -18.56 3.84 4.19
N ASN A 153 -17.90 2.69 3.99
CA ASN A 153 -17.49 1.82 5.09
C ASN A 153 -16.23 1.06 4.72
N ILE A 154 -15.10 1.50 5.28
CA ILE A 154 -13.79 0.92 4.97
C ILE A 154 -13.65 -0.51 5.48
N THR A 155 -14.26 -0.83 6.61
CA THR A 155 -14.26 -2.20 7.16
C THR A 155 -14.93 -3.16 6.20
N THR A 156 -16.10 -2.80 5.67
CA THR A 156 -16.77 -3.60 4.63
C THR A 156 -15.91 -3.76 3.39
N THR A 157 -15.27 -2.70 2.92
CA THR A 157 -14.38 -2.73 1.75
C THR A 157 -13.20 -3.71 1.95
N LEU A 158 -12.57 -3.70 3.14
CA LEU A 158 -11.52 -4.65 3.51
C LEU A 158 -12.01 -6.10 3.47
N TRP A 159 -13.17 -6.38 4.07
CA TRP A 159 -13.74 -7.73 4.11
C TRP A 159 -14.16 -8.21 2.72
N VAL A 160 -14.77 -7.37 1.91
CA VAL A 160 -15.12 -7.70 0.51
C VAL A 160 -13.87 -8.10 -0.29
N LYS A 161 -12.77 -7.34 -0.15
CA LYS A 161 -11.50 -7.71 -0.79
C LYS A 161 -10.98 -9.04 -0.23
N MET A 162 -11.02 -9.24 1.09
CA MET A 162 -10.54 -10.47 1.73
C MET A 162 -11.31 -11.70 1.25
N CYS A 163 -12.62 -11.59 1.06
CA CYS A 163 -13.46 -12.68 0.54
C CYS A 163 -13.05 -13.13 -0.88
N SER A 164 -12.40 -12.28 -1.67
CA SER A 164 -11.87 -12.65 -2.98
C SER A 164 -10.41 -13.13 -2.91
N VAL A 165 -9.56 -12.44 -2.18
CA VAL A 165 -8.10 -12.70 -2.16
C VAL A 165 -7.74 -14.00 -1.44
N VAL A 166 -8.43 -14.31 -0.33
CA VAL A 166 -8.13 -15.51 0.48
C VAL A 166 -8.44 -16.81 -0.26
N PRO A 167 -9.65 -16.99 -0.84
CA PRO A 167 -9.92 -18.20 -1.61
C PRO A 167 -9.00 -18.36 -2.81
N GLN A 168 -8.72 -17.29 -3.55
CA GLN A 168 -7.81 -17.33 -4.69
C GLN A 168 -6.41 -17.77 -4.29
N GLY A 169 -5.87 -17.18 -3.21
CA GLY A 169 -4.55 -17.56 -2.69
C GLY A 169 -4.51 -18.98 -2.15
N ALA A 170 -5.52 -19.41 -1.40
CA ALA A 170 -5.59 -20.74 -0.82
C ALA A 170 -5.75 -21.83 -1.91
N CYS A 171 -6.68 -21.65 -2.85
CA CYS A 171 -6.88 -22.59 -3.94
C CYS A 171 -5.67 -22.67 -4.86
N GLY A 172 -5.09 -21.51 -5.22
CA GLY A 172 -3.87 -21.47 -6.03
C GLY A 172 -2.69 -22.21 -5.38
N ALA A 173 -2.53 -22.05 -4.06
CA ALA A 173 -1.48 -22.73 -3.33
C ALA A 173 -1.70 -24.24 -3.20
N VAL A 174 -2.95 -24.68 -2.99
CA VAL A 174 -3.29 -26.14 -2.88
C VAL A 174 -3.15 -26.83 -4.21
N LEU A 175 -3.57 -26.17 -5.30
CA LEU A 175 -3.55 -26.73 -6.65
C LEU A 175 -2.22 -26.50 -7.37
N ASP A 176 -1.33 -25.69 -6.81
CA ASP A 176 -0.06 -25.26 -7.43
C ASP A 176 -0.27 -24.63 -8.82
N VAL A 177 -1.26 -23.75 -8.92
CA VAL A 177 -1.62 -23.08 -10.18
C VAL A 177 -1.63 -21.55 -10.02
N SER A 178 -1.46 -20.84 -11.13
CA SER A 178 -1.61 -19.39 -11.18
C SER A 178 -3.08 -18.97 -11.04
N LEU A 179 -3.32 -17.71 -10.69
CA LEU A 179 -4.66 -17.13 -10.65
C LEU A 179 -5.35 -17.22 -12.03
N GLY A 180 -4.58 -17.03 -13.13
CA GLY A 180 -5.10 -17.16 -14.48
C GLY A 180 -5.60 -18.56 -14.79
N ASP A 181 -4.84 -19.59 -14.38
CA ASP A 181 -5.24 -20.98 -14.53
C ASP A 181 -6.45 -21.32 -13.66
N LEU A 182 -6.48 -20.79 -12.42
CA LEU A 182 -7.60 -21.01 -11.49
C LEU A 182 -8.93 -20.45 -12.03
N LEU A 183 -8.88 -19.27 -12.67
CA LEU A 183 -10.07 -18.58 -13.19
C LEU A 183 -10.42 -18.98 -14.64
N GLY A 184 -9.54 -19.66 -15.35
CA GLY A 184 -9.75 -20.12 -16.72
C GLY A 184 -10.42 -21.50 -16.78
N PRO A 185 -9.67 -22.61 -16.60
CA PRO A 185 -10.17 -23.98 -16.77
C PRO A 185 -11.22 -24.41 -15.74
N TYR A 186 -11.27 -23.79 -14.58
CA TYR A 186 -12.17 -24.14 -13.46
C TYR A 186 -13.31 -23.15 -13.28
N ARG A 187 -13.63 -22.38 -14.31
CA ARG A 187 -14.69 -21.36 -14.27
C ARG A 187 -16.10 -21.96 -14.39
N ASP A 188 -16.22 -23.18 -14.83
CA ASP A 188 -17.41 -23.99 -14.96
C ASP A 188 -17.44 -25.05 -13.85
#